data_570eb0c29b28c12c85a3d8c7e3395ea2
#
_entry.id   570eb0c29b28c12c85a3d8c7e3395ea2
#
_cell.length_a   1.000
_cell.length_b   1.000
_cell.length_c   1.000
_cell.angle_alpha   90.00
_cell.angle_beta   90.00
_cell.angle_gamma   90.00
#
_symmetry.space_group_name_H-M   'P 1'
#
loop_
_entity.id
_entity.type
_entity.pdbx_description
1 polymer ?
#
loop_
_entity_poly.entity_id
_entity_poly.type
_entity_poly.pdbx_seq_one_letter_code
_entity_poly.pdbx_strand_id
1 'polypeptide(L)'
;MSLQHIVLFSFPTDLDAAGEAEMRRQVARWPGEIGGMTAVRLGRSINDERTRGHQFLLYTEFPDVPALVAYQQHPVHQEFLRWVLERQCTPLAFDYPLDETTVVL
;
A
#
# COMPACT_ATOMS: atom_id res chain seq x y z
N MET A 1 -11.80 15.14 7.11
CA MET A 1 -12.17 13.77 6.74
C MET A 1 -10.92 12.97 6.42
N SER A 2 -10.72 11.88 7.15
CA SER A 2 -9.58 11.00 6.92
C SER A 2 -9.91 9.97 5.85
N LEU A 3 -8.92 9.60 5.04
CA LEU A 3 -9.04 8.59 4.00
C LEU A 3 -8.20 7.37 4.36
N GLN A 4 -8.78 6.21 4.16
CA GLN A 4 -8.10 4.93 4.28
C GLN A 4 -7.82 4.42 2.86
N HIS A 5 -6.55 4.18 2.56
CA HIS A 5 -6.10 3.67 1.26
C HIS A 5 -5.46 2.30 1.48
N ILE A 6 -6.08 1.27 0.94
CA ILE A 6 -5.64 -0.12 1.12
C ILE A 6 -5.26 -0.69 -0.23
N VAL A 7 -4.09 -1.33 -0.29
CA VAL A 7 -3.63 -2.00 -1.51
C VAL A 7 -3.28 -3.44 -1.19
N LEU A 8 -3.80 -4.35 -2.01
CA LEU A 8 -3.47 -5.77 -1.95
C LEU A 8 -2.58 -6.13 -3.11
N PHE A 9 -1.54 -6.90 -2.85
CA PHE A 9 -0.55 -7.28 -3.86
C PHE A 9 -0.58 -8.79 -4.09
N SER A 10 -0.70 -9.17 -5.36
CA SER A 10 -0.61 -10.55 -5.80
C SER A 10 0.53 -10.67 -6.79
N PHE A 11 1.64 -11.25 -6.35
CA PHE A 11 2.78 -11.53 -7.21
C PHE A 11 2.62 -12.92 -7.81
N PRO A 12 2.66 -13.10 -9.14
CA PRO A 12 2.54 -14.42 -9.76
C PRO A 12 3.59 -15.42 -9.25
N THR A 13 4.81 -14.92 -9.04
CA THR A 13 5.84 -15.63 -8.29
C THR A 13 6.06 -14.87 -7.00
N ASP A 14 5.83 -15.53 -5.86
CA ASP A 14 6.00 -14.87 -4.56
C ASP A 14 7.42 -14.31 -4.42
N LEU A 15 7.54 -13.19 -3.71
CA LEU A 15 8.83 -12.57 -3.46
C LEU A 15 9.71 -13.49 -2.63
N ASP A 16 11.00 -13.58 -3.00
CA ASP A 16 11.99 -14.20 -2.13
C ASP A 16 12.35 -13.25 -0.97
N ALA A 17 13.24 -13.68 -0.08
CA ALA A 17 13.62 -12.89 1.08
C ALA A 17 14.22 -11.53 0.69
N ALA A 18 15.01 -11.48 -0.38
CA ALA A 18 15.60 -10.23 -0.86
C ALA A 18 14.55 -9.29 -1.44
N GLY A 19 13.59 -9.82 -2.21
CA GLY A 19 12.49 -9.04 -2.77
C GLY A 19 11.58 -8.47 -1.68
N GLU A 20 11.26 -9.27 -0.68
CA GLU A 20 10.45 -8.80 0.45
C GLU A 20 11.17 -7.72 1.24
N ALA A 21 12.48 -7.88 1.48
CA ALA A 21 13.29 -6.87 2.16
C ALA A 21 13.31 -5.55 1.36
N GLU A 22 13.42 -5.62 0.04
CA GLU A 22 13.38 -4.44 -0.83
C GLU A 22 12.02 -3.75 -0.77
N MET A 23 10.92 -4.51 -0.80
CA MET A 23 9.58 -3.95 -0.66
C MET A 23 9.44 -3.17 0.65
N ARG A 24 9.88 -3.77 1.76
CA ARG A 24 9.84 -3.13 3.08
C ARG A 24 10.71 -1.89 3.13
N ARG A 25 11.89 -1.93 2.55
CA ARG A 25 12.81 -0.79 2.51
C ARG A 25 12.19 0.40 1.79
N GLN A 26 11.56 0.16 0.65
CA GLN A 26 10.92 1.22 -0.11
C GLN A 26 9.78 1.87 0.67
N VAL A 27 8.89 1.07 1.23
CA VAL A 27 7.74 1.59 1.98
C VAL A 27 8.18 2.31 3.25
N ALA A 28 9.19 1.82 3.95
CA ALA A 28 9.71 2.45 5.16
C ALA A 28 10.25 3.87 4.94
N ARG A 29 10.64 4.22 3.72
CA ARG A 29 11.11 5.57 3.35
C ARG A 29 9.98 6.60 3.27
N TRP A 30 8.76 6.17 3.04
CA TRP A 30 7.67 7.06 2.64
C TRP A 30 7.34 8.16 3.65
N PRO A 31 7.24 7.88 4.97
CA PRO A 31 6.94 8.97 5.91
C PRO A 31 7.93 10.12 5.85
N GLY A 32 9.21 9.82 5.67
CA GLY A 32 10.26 10.85 5.60
C GLY A 32 10.41 11.49 4.22
N GLU A 33 10.23 10.73 3.15
CA GLU A 33 10.51 11.21 1.78
C GLU A 33 9.28 11.72 1.04
N ILE A 34 8.10 11.20 1.34
CA ILE A 34 6.84 11.66 0.75
C ILE A 34 6.11 12.57 1.73
N GLY A 35 5.88 12.05 2.94
CA GLY A 35 5.09 12.75 3.95
C GLY A 35 3.60 12.75 3.63
N GLY A 36 2.83 13.45 4.47
CA GLY A 36 1.40 13.63 4.26
C GLY A 36 0.52 12.47 4.72
N MET A 37 1.06 11.27 4.93
CA MET A 37 0.30 10.16 5.49
C MET A 37 0.35 10.19 7.01
N THR A 38 -0.75 9.78 7.63
CA THR A 38 -0.87 9.68 9.09
C THR A 38 -0.62 8.26 9.61
N ALA A 39 -0.64 7.27 8.73
CA ALA A 39 -0.30 5.89 9.05
C ALA A 39 0.19 5.16 7.81
N VAL A 40 1.14 4.26 8.00
CA VAL A 40 1.63 3.34 6.96
C VAL A 40 1.88 1.98 7.62
N ARG A 41 1.29 0.94 7.04
CA ARG A 41 1.52 -0.45 7.50
C ARG A 41 1.62 -1.35 6.29
N LEU A 42 2.60 -2.23 6.32
CA LEU A 42 2.79 -3.25 5.28
C LEU A 42 2.92 -4.60 5.99
N GLY A 43 2.10 -5.55 5.60
CA GLY A 43 2.12 -6.88 6.21
C GLY A 43 1.95 -7.99 5.20
N ARG A 44 2.53 -9.15 5.52
CA ARG A 44 2.33 -10.39 4.79
C ARG A 44 1.18 -11.16 5.40
N SER A 45 0.36 -11.80 4.57
CA SER A 45 -0.71 -12.69 5.04
C SER A 45 -0.14 -13.85 5.86
N ILE A 46 -0.83 -14.19 6.95
CA ILE A 46 -0.52 -15.38 7.77
C ILE A 46 -1.34 -16.60 7.33
N ASN A 47 -2.30 -16.41 6.42
CA ASN A 47 -3.22 -17.46 6.00
C ASN A 47 -3.56 -17.28 4.53
N ASP A 48 -3.21 -18.29 3.71
CA ASP A 48 -3.35 -18.20 2.26
C ASP A 48 -4.70 -18.71 1.75
N GLU A 49 -5.53 -19.29 2.59
CA GLU A 49 -6.77 -19.94 2.16
C GLU A 49 -7.78 -18.98 1.52
N ARG A 50 -7.83 -17.73 1.99
CA ARG A 50 -8.85 -16.75 1.58
C ARG A 50 -8.28 -15.51 0.92
N THR A 51 -6.98 -15.48 0.67
CA THR A 51 -6.31 -14.29 0.14
C THR A 51 -6.43 -14.16 -1.37
N ARG A 52 -6.95 -15.17 -2.06
CA ARG A 52 -7.06 -15.19 -3.52
C ARG A 52 -5.72 -14.92 -4.21
N GLY A 53 -4.63 -15.44 -3.63
CA GLY A 53 -3.29 -15.27 -4.17
C GLY A 53 -2.59 -13.99 -3.79
N HIS A 54 -3.21 -13.13 -2.98
CA HIS A 54 -2.56 -11.91 -2.51
C HIS A 54 -1.66 -12.21 -1.31
N GLN A 55 -0.39 -11.83 -1.39
CA GLN A 55 0.59 -12.10 -0.33
C GLN A 55 0.74 -10.96 0.65
N PHE A 56 0.51 -9.71 0.21
CA PHE A 56 0.77 -8.52 1.02
C PHE A 56 -0.42 -7.58 1.03
N LEU A 57 -0.56 -6.86 2.14
CA LEU A 57 -1.48 -5.74 2.28
C LEU A 57 -0.71 -4.50 2.71
N LEU A 58 -0.92 -3.40 2.01
CA LEU A 58 -0.43 -2.07 2.36
C LEU A 58 -1.61 -1.25 2.86
N TYR A 59 -1.50 -0.72 4.06
CA TYR A 59 -2.45 0.22 4.63
C TYR A 59 -1.80 1.58 4.73
N THR A 60 -2.45 2.60 4.18
CA THR A 60 -2.05 3.99 4.35
C THR A 60 -3.25 4.83 4.73
N GLU A 61 -3.00 5.90 5.45
CA GLU A 61 -4.05 6.82 5.90
C GLU A 61 -3.63 8.25 5.59
N PHE A 62 -4.56 9.03 5.07
CA PHE A 62 -4.32 10.42 4.67
C PHE A 62 -5.37 11.33 5.29
N PRO A 63 -5.01 12.58 5.63
CA PRO A 63 -5.96 13.52 6.22
C PRO A 63 -7.03 13.97 5.23
N ASP A 64 -6.75 13.96 3.92
CA ASP A 64 -7.67 14.44 2.88
C ASP A 64 -7.30 13.90 1.51
N VAL A 65 -8.15 14.18 0.52
CA VAL A 65 -7.94 13.76 -0.87
C VAL A 65 -6.67 14.40 -1.48
N PRO A 66 -6.40 15.71 -1.29
CA PRO A 66 -5.16 16.29 -1.83
C PRO A 66 -3.88 15.58 -1.37
N ALA A 67 -3.82 15.14 -0.11
CA ALA A 67 -2.67 14.39 0.40
C ALA A 67 -2.53 13.04 -0.28
N LEU A 68 -3.63 12.33 -0.51
CA LEU A 68 -3.63 11.05 -1.25
C LEU A 68 -3.13 11.27 -2.69
N VAL A 69 -3.63 12.29 -3.37
CA VAL A 69 -3.22 12.59 -4.75
C VAL A 69 -1.74 12.94 -4.82
N ALA A 70 -1.25 13.77 -3.89
CA ALA A 70 0.17 14.13 -3.83
C ALA A 70 1.06 12.90 -3.63
N TYR A 71 0.65 11.98 -2.77
CA TYR A 71 1.34 10.70 -2.56
C TYR A 71 1.39 9.87 -3.84
N GLN A 72 0.26 9.72 -4.52
CA GLN A 72 0.18 8.92 -5.75
C GLN A 72 1.08 9.48 -6.86
N GLN A 73 1.21 10.79 -6.95
CA GLN A 73 2.01 11.46 -7.98
C GLN A 73 3.48 11.62 -7.60
N HIS A 74 3.85 11.33 -6.36
CA HIS A 74 5.22 11.55 -5.89
C HIS A 74 6.20 10.58 -6.56
N PRO A 75 7.39 11.07 -6.97
CA PRO A 75 8.39 10.22 -7.65
C PRO A 75 8.79 8.97 -6.85
N VAL A 76 8.87 9.06 -5.53
CA VAL A 76 9.22 7.92 -4.68
C VAL A 76 8.14 6.85 -4.71
N HIS A 77 6.86 7.25 -4.73
CA HIS A 77 5.76 6.31 -4.90
C HIS A 77 5.76 5.70 -6.31
N GLN A 78 6.02 6.50 -7.33
CA GLN A 78 6.09 6.03 -8.71
C GLN A 78 7.22 5.01 -8.91
N GLU A 79 8.35 5.19 -8.23
CA GLU A 79 9.45 4.23 -8.21
C GLU A 79 8.98 2.87 -7.66
N PHE A 80 8.26 2.88 -6.56
CA PHE A 80 7.69 1.67 -5.95
C PHE A 80 6.70 0.99 -6.90
N LEU A 81 5.83 1.76 -7.52
CA LEU A 81 4.84 1.23 -8.46
C LEU A 81 5.53 0.54 -9.65
N ARG A 82 6.57 1.16 -10.21
CA ARG A 82 7.36 0.52 -11.28
C ARG A 82 7.98 -0.80 -10.82
N TRP A 83 8.54 -0.82 -9.62
CA TRP A 83 9.15 -2.01 -9.05
C TRP A 83 8.13 -3.14 -8.91
N VAL A 84 6.91 -2.83 -8.48
CA VAL A 84 5.80 -3.79 -8.36
C VAL A 84 5.36 -4.30 -9.73
N LEU A 85 5.15 -3.40 -10.69
CA LEU A 85 4.69 -3.76 -12.04
C LEU A 85 5.71 -4.59 -12.81
N GLU A 86 7.00 -4.33 -12.63
CA GLU A 86 8.07 -5.13 -13.23
C GLU A 86 8.03 -6.59 -12.78
N ARG A 87 7.46 -6.86 -11.62
CA ARG A 87 7.26 -8.22 -11.08
C ARG A 87 5.89 -8.79 -11.42
N GLN A 88 5.22 -8.18 -12.41
CA GLN A 88 3.93 -8.64 -12.94
C GLN A 88 2.80 -8.67 -11.90
N CYS A 89 2.94 -7.90 -10.84
CA CYS A 89 1.88 -7.69 -9.88
C CYS A 89 0.97 -6.57 -10.34
N THR A 90 -0.34 -6.83 -10.36
CA THR A 90 -1.35 -5.78 -10.58
C THR A 90 -1.97 -5.46 -9.23
N PRO A 91 -1.65 -4.30 -8.63
CA PRO A 91 -2.19 -3.95 -7.32
C PRO A 91 -3.70 -3.76 -7.37
N LEU A 92 -4.38 -4.22 -6.33
CA LEU A 92 -5.80 -3.96 -6.10
C LEU A 92 -5.91 -2.89 -5.03
N ALA A 93 -6.45 -1.71 -5.39
CA ALA A 93 -6.55 -0.59 -4.46
C ALA A 93 -8.00 -0.32 -4.09
N PHE A 94 -8.22 0.01 -2.82
CA PHE A 94 -9.52 0.35 -2.29
C PHE A 94 -9.40 1.54 -1.35
N ASP A 95 -10.16 2.59 -1.63
CA ASP A 95 -10.15 3.83 -0.86
C ASP A 95 -11.52 4.07 -0.24
N TYR A 96 -11.55 4.44 1.03
CA TYR A 96 -12.81 4.85 1.67
C TYR A 96 -12.56 5.95 2.70
N PRO A 97 -13.54 6.84 2.92
CA PRO A 97 -13.40 7.90 3.93
C PRO A 97 -13.79 7.38 5.32
N LEU A 98 -13.21 7.98 6.35
CA LEU A 98 -13.76 7.87 7.71
C LEU A 98 -14.75 9.02 7.92
N ASP A 99 -16.02 8.74 7.72
CA ASP A 99 -17.12 9.69 7.90
C ASP A 99 -18.38 8.97 8.37
N GLU A 100 -19.54 9.62 8.28
CA GLU A 100 -20.81 9.05 8.73
C GLU A 100 -21.25 7.83 7.91
N THR A 101 -20.63 7.57 6.75
CA THR A 101 -20.94 6.37 5.95
C THR A 101 -20.12 5.16 6.37
N THR A 102 -19.14 5.35 7.29
CA THR A 102 -18.20 4.31 7.72
C THR A 102 -18.59 3.83 9.11
N VAL A 103 -18.64 2.52 9.29
CA VAL A 103 -18.83 1.93 10.62
C VAL A 103 -17.47 1.82 11.30
N VAL A 104 -17.33 2.45 12.47
CA VAL A 104 -16.14 2.37 13.30
C VAL A 104 -16.60 1.95 14.69
N LEU A 105 -16.09 0.83 15.17
CA LEU A 105 -16.50 0.25 16.46
C LEU A 105 -15.45 0.45 17.54
#